data_0e5c7222275593809a4608cb796ae2ea
#
_entry.id   0e5c7222275593809a4608cb796ae2ea
#
_cell.length_a   1.000
_cell.length_b   1.000
_cell.length_c   1.000
_cell.angle_alpha   90.00
_cell.angle_beta   90.00
_cell.angle_gamma   90.00
#
_symmetry.space_group_name_H-M   'P 1'
#
loop_
_entity.id
_entity.type
_entity.pdbx_description
1 polymer ?
#
loop_
_entity_poly.entity_id
_entity_poly.type
_entity_poly.pdbx_seq_one_letter_code
_entity_poly.pdbx_strand_id
1 'polypeptide(L)'
;PPSLAAALNPLMEEINKRVRFLNELGLSYLSLDRQANTLSGGELQRARLASQLGGGLSGVLYILDEPTAGLHPADTARLHRALRTLRNQGNTVLVVEHDEQILTAADYLVDMGPGAGTNGGRILAQGSLAEILENAGSPTGEWLSGKRSMPASGHKTAPAERLVLTGADKHNLNNVTLNIP
;
A
#
# COMPACT_ATOMS: atom_id res chain seq x y z
N PRO A 1 26.98 36.43 -16.08
CA PRO A 1 26.01 35.77 -15.21
C PRO A 1 25.48 34.54 -15.90
N PRO A 2 25.29 33.42 -15.18
CA PRO A 2 24.69 32.23 -15.77
C PRO A 2 23.34 32.58 -16.39
N SER A 3 23.03 32.01 -17.54
CA SER A 3 21.73 32.24 -18.18
C SER A 3 20.62 31.83 -17.22
N LEU A 4 19.46 32.48 -17.26
CA LEU A 4 18.31 32.17 -16.43
C LEU A 4 17.97 30.67 -16.52
N ALA A 5 18.15 30.04 -17.69
CA ALA A 5 17.99 28.63 -17.91
C ALA A 5 18.95 27.78 -17.05
N ALA A 6 20.24 28.17 -16.93
CA ALA A 6 21.19 27.44 -16.10
C ALA A 6 20.86 27.50 -14.60
N ALA A 7 20.24 28.57 -14.13
CA ALA A 7 19.76 28.70 -12.75
C ALA A 7 18.46 27.93 -12.49
N LEU A 8 17.59 27.78 -13.49
CA LEU A 8 16.30 27.09 -13.36
C LEU A 8 16.42 25.58 -13.51
N ASN A 9 17.41 25.06 -14.24
CA ASN A 9 17.54 23.62 -14.49
C ASN A 9 17.55 22.77 -13.20
N PRO A 10 18.36 23.07 -12.15
CA PRO A 10 18.36 22.29 -10.93
C PRO A 10 17.00 22.28 -10.21
N LEU A 11 16.28 23.42 -10.24
CA LEU A 11 14.94 23.52 -9.66
C LEU A 11 13.93 22.66 -10.42
N MET A 12 13.98 22.68 -11.75
CA MET A 12 13.11 21.87 -12.60
C MET A 12 13.39 20.37 -12.43
N GLU A 13 14.65 19.99 -12.27
CA GLU A 13 15.03 18.60 -11.99
C GLU A 13 14.43 18.12 -10.66
N GLU A 14 14.52 18.93 -9.60
CA GLU A 14 13.97 18.61 -8.29
C GLU A 14 12.44 18.51 -8.32
N ILE A 15 11.76 19.44 -8.99
CA ILE A 15 10.30 19.40 -9.18
C ILE A 15 9.90 18.14 -9.93
N ASN A 16 10.56 17.85 -11.06
CA ASN A 16 10.26 16.68 -11.88
C ASN A 16 10.49 15.38 -11.11
N LYS A 17 11.51 15.30 -10.26
CA LYS A 17 11.79 14.16 -9.39
C LYS A 17 10.63 13.91 -8.42
N ARG A 18 10.15 14.95 -7.74
CA ARG A 18 9.02 14.84 -6.80
C ARG A 18 7.71 14.45 -7.50
N VAL A 19 7.41 15.06 -8.65
CA VAL A 19 6.23 14.71 -9.45
C VAL A 19 6.30 13.26 -9.92
N ARG A 20 7.47 12.78 -10.31
CA ARG A 20 7.67 11.38 -10.68
C ARG A 20 7.34 10.45 -9.53
N PHE A 21 7.81 10.72 -8.31
CA PHE A 21 7.47 9.90 -7.14
C PHE A 21 5.99 9.93 -6.79
N LEU A 22 5.31 11.08 -6.94
CA LEU A 22 3.84 11.12 -6.80
C LEU A 22 3.15 10.18 -7.78
N ASN A 23 3.57 10.16 -9.03
CA ASN A 23 3.03 9.26 -10.05
C ASN A 23 3.35 7.78 -9.74
N GLU A 24 4.57 7.48 -9.30
CA GLU A 24 4.99 6.13 -8.91
C GLU A 24 4.21 5.60 -7.71
N LEU A 25 3.75 6.47 -6.81
CA LEU A 25 2.92 6.11 -5.66
C LEU A 25 1.41 6.11 -5.97
N GLY A 26 1.03 6.15 -7.25
CA GLY A 26 -0.37 6.04 -7.66
C GLY A 26 -1.20 7.30 -7.41
N LEU A 27 -0.56 8.48 -7.33
CA LEU A 27 -1.23 9.76 -7.09
C LEU A 27 -1.37 10.62 -8.36
N SER A 28 -1.20 10.03 -9.55
CA SER A 28 -1.25 10.73 -10.83
C SER A 28 -2.60 11.40 -11.15
N TYR A 29 -3.67 10.97 -10.49
CA TYR A 29 -5.01 11.55 -10.65
C TYR A 29 -5.25 12.79 -9.80
N LEU A 30 -4.33 13.10 -8.87
CA LEU A 30 -4.46 14.29 -8.01
C LEU A 30 -3.94 15.52 -8.74
N SER A 31 -4.68 16.62 -8.61
CA SER A 31 -4.20 17.94 -9.01
C SER A 31 -3.23 18.49 -7.96
N LEU A 32 -2.17 19.17 -8.38
CA LEU A 32 -1.13 19.70 -7.47
C LEU A 32 -1.62 20.85 -6.59
N ASP A 33 -2.73 21.51 -6.96
CA ASP A 33 -3.38 22.55 -6.18
C ASP A 33 -4.40 22.01 -5.16
N ARG A 34 -4.60 20.69 -5.12
CA ARG A 34 -5.55 20.07 -4.20
C ARG A 34 -5.11 20.23 -2.76
N GLN A 35 -6.01 20.73 -1.92
CA GLN A 35 -5.74 20.95 -0.51
C GLN A 35 -5.52 19.63 0.24
N ALA A 36 -4.48 19.58 1.09
CA ALA A 36 -4.09 18.37 1.82
C ALA A 36 -5.18 17.82 2.75
N ASN A 37 -6.04 18.68 3.29
CA ASN A 37 -7.18 18.29 4.15
C ASN A 37 -8.33 17.59 3.38
N THR A 38 -8.30 17.60 2.05
CA THR A 38 -9.27 16.88 1.19
C THR A 38 -8.77 15.50 0.76
N LEU A 39 -7.53 15.16 1.10
CA LEU A 39 -6.93 13.87 0.79
C LEU A 39 -7.40 12.82 1.81
N SER A 40 -7.59 11.59 1.37
CA SER A 40 -7.72 10.44 2.26
C SER A 40 -6.42 10.22 3.05
N GLY A 41 -6.51 9.49 4.18
CA GLY A 41 -5.34 9.17 5.00
C GLY A 41 -4.22 8.51 4.19
N GLY A 42 -4.55 7.53 3.35
CA GLY A 42 -3.60 6.84 2.48
C GLY A 42 -3.00 7.75 1.39
N GLU A 43 -3.80 8.64 0.78
CA GLU A 43 -3.29 9.63 -0.19
C GLU A 43 -2.29 10.59 0.46
N LEU A 44 -2.63 11.11 1.64
CA LEU A 44 -1.77 12.03 2.39
C LEU A 44 -0.45 11.35 2.79
N GLN A 45 -0.51 10.10 3.25
CA GLN A 45 0.66 9.32 3.62
C GLN A 45 1.58 9.09 2.42
N ARG A 46 1.02 8.67 1.27
CA ARG A 46 1.78 8.48 0.03
C ARG A 46 2.36 9.80 -0.51
N ALA A 47 1.64 10.91 -0.41
CA ALA A 47 2.15 12.23 -0.80
C ALA A 47 3.35 12.67 0.07
N ARG A 48 3.29 12.41 1.38
CA ARG A 48 4.43 12.63 2.29
C ARG A 48 5.61 11.74 1.92
N LEU A 49 5.36 10.46 1.63
CA LEU A 49 6.39 9.50 1.21
C LEU A 49 7.07 9.95 -0.10
N ALA A 50 6.31 10.43 -1.10
CA ALA A 50 6.84 10.97 -2.34
C ALA A 50 7.80 12.15 -2.09
N SER A 51 7.41 13.05 -1.18
CA SER A 51 8.25 14.19 -0.80
C SER A 51 9.58 13.76 -0.16
N GLN A 52 9.55 12.72 0.66
CA GLN A 52 10.74 12.18 1.35
C GLN A 52 11.67 11.42 0.40
N LEU A 53 11.13 10.64 -0.54
CA LEU A 53 11.89 9.99 -1.61
C LEU A 53 12.68 11.00 -2.45
N GLY A 54 12.08 12.17 -2.70
CA GLY A 54 12.74 13.28 -3.38
C GLY A 54 13.94 13.84 -2.60
N GLY A 55 13.88 13.85 -1.27
CA GLY A 55 14.90 14.47 -0.41
C GLY A 55 16.23 13.74 -0.30
N GLY A 56 16.30 12.44 -0.70
CA GLY A 56 17.55 11.67 -0.69
C GLY A 56 18.17 11.48 0.70
N LEU A 57 17.35 11.49 1.75
CA LEU A 57 17.81 11.28 3.14
C LEU A 57 18.26 9.82 3.35
N SER A 58 19.27 9.62 4.18
CA SER A 58 19.75 8.32 4.64
C SER A 58 19.82 8.27 6.17
N GLY A 59 19.78 7.04 6.74
CA GLY A 59 19.81 6.83 8.18
C GLY A 59 18.51 7.21 8.90
N VAL A 60 17.40 7.31 8.17
CA VAL A 60 16.06 7.65 8.70
C VAL A 60 15.26 6.37 8.95
N LEU A 61 14.46 6.36 10.02
CA LEU A 61 13.42 5.37 10.27
C LEU A 61 12.08 5.89 9.73
N TYR A 62 11.53 5.20 8.73
CA TYR A 62 10.18 5.42 8.21
C TYR A 62 9.22 4.44 8.84
N ILE A 63 8.12 4.94 9.40
CA ILE A 63 7.04 4.12 9.97
C ILE A 63 5.79 4.38 9.15
N LEU A 64 5.24 3.33 8.56
CA LEU A 64 4.07 3.37 7.68
C LEU A 64 3.01 2.42 8.20
N ASP A 65 1.80 2.93 8.32
CA ASP A 65 0.64 2.16 8.78
C ASP A 65 -0.33 1.97 7.60
N GLU A 66 -0.54 0.71 7.21
CA GLU A 66 -1.38 0.28 6.08
C GLU A 66 -1.21 1.14 4.80
N PRO A 67 0.01 1.34 4.29
CA PRO A 67 0.23 2.23 3.14
C PRO A 67 -0.41 1.72 1.84
N THR A 68 -0.83 0.44 1.78
CA THR A 68 -1.58 -0.14 0.66
C THR A 68 -3.08 0.16 0.70
N ALA A 69 -3.59 0.74 1.81
CA ALA A 69 -5.01 1.00 1.97
C ALA A 69 -5.59 1.84 0.81
N GLY A 70 -6.63 1.31 0.17
CA GLY A 70 -7.29 1.95 -0.96
C GLY A 70 -6.49 1.93 -2.28
N LEU A 71 -5.40 1.17 -2.36
CA LEU A 71 -4.66 0.97 -3.61
C LEU A 71 -5.29 -0.15 -4.45
N HIS A 72 -5.23 0.04 -5.76
CA HIS A 72 -5.44 -1.06 -6.69
C HIS A 72 -4.21 -2.00 -6.65
N PRO A 73 -4.35 -3.33 -6.81
CA PRO A 73 -3.22 -4.27 -6.80
C PRO A 73 -2.05 -3.89 -7.73
N ALA A 74 -2.33 -3.26 -8.88
CA ALA A 74 -1.29 -2.76 -9.77
C ALA A 74 -0.45 -1.63 -9.15
N ASP A 75 -1.01 -0.86 -8.22
CA ASP A 75 -0.32 0.25 -7.55
C ASP A 75 0.44 -0.22 -6.31
N THR A 76 0.05 -1.34 -5.68
CA THR A 76 0.82 -1.99 -4.60
C THR A 76 2.25 -2.30 -5.05
N ALA A 77 2.42 -2.82 -6.27
CA ALA A 77 3.75 -3.10 -6.82
C ALA A 77 4.60 -1.82 -7.00
N ARG A 78 3.98 -0.67 -7.29
CA ARG A 78 4.68 0.63 -7.37
C ARG A 78 5.12 1.10 -5.99
N LEU A 79 4.22 1.03 -5.01
CA LEU A 79 4.53 1.35 -3.61
C LEU A 79 5.68 0.48 -3.10
N HIS A 80 5.63 -0.84 -3.34
CA HIS A 80 6.70 -1.75 -2.95
C HIS A 80 8.06 -1.32 -3.52
N ARG A 81 8.15 -0.95 -4.81
CA ARG A 81 9.40 -0.44 -5.41
C ARG A 81 9.89 0.83 -4.72
N ALA A 82 8.98 1.74 -4.38
CA ALA A 82 9.32 2.97 -3.67
C ALA A 82 9.88 2.69 -2.27
N LEU A 83 9.27 1.77 -1.51
CA LEU A 83 9.76 1.35 -0.19
C LEU A 83 11.15 0.70 -0.28
N ARG A 84 11.38 -0.15 -1.27
CA ARG A 84 12.71 -0.73 -1.53
C ARG A 84 13.74 0.33 -1.89
N THR A 85 13.35 1.36 -2.63
CA THR A 85 14.25 2.48 -2.96
C THR A 85 14.68 3.22 -1.69
N LEU A 86 13.74 3.52 -0.77
CA LEU A 86 14.06 4.12 0.53
C LEU A 86 15.04 3.26 1.32
N ARG A 87 14.77 1.95 1.44
CA ARG A 87 15.65 1.01 2.13
C ARG A 87 17.06 1.01 1.52
N ASN A 88 17.15 0.94 0.20
CA ASN A 88 18.43 0.89 -0.52
C ASN A 88 19.24 2.19 -0.41
N GLN A 89 18.61 3.31 -0.05
CA GLN A 89 19.26 4.57 0.29
C GLN A 89 19.86 4.58 1.70
N GLY A 90 19.86 3.45 2.42
CA GLY A 90 20.41 3.33 3.77
C GLY A 90 19.41 3.70 4.88
N ASN A 91 18.12 3.60 4.61
CA ASN A 91 17.07 3.85 5.60
C ASN A 91 16.51 2.54 6.17
N THR A 92 15.86 2.64 7.32
CA THR A 92 15.02 1.58 7.89
C THR A 92 13.57 1.88 7.58
N VAL A 93 12.83 0.89 7.06
CA VAL A 93 11.40 1.04 6.73
C VAL A 93 10.62 0.02 7.54
N LEU A 94 9.82 0.48 8.49
CA LEU A 94 8.90 -0.31 9.29
C LEU A 94 7.49 -0.13 8.72
N VAL A 95 6.85 -1.24 8.33
CA VAL A 95 5.52 -1.21 7.72
C VAL A 95 4.58 -2.10 8.51
N VAL A 96 3.44 -1.58 8.92
CA VAL A 96 2.31 -2.37 9.42
C VAL A 96 1.43 -2.68 8.22
N GLU A 97 1.31 -3.94 7.86
CA GLU A 97 0.63 -4.36 6.63
C GLU A 97 0.02 -5.76 6.72
N HIS A 98 -0.95 -5.99 5.85
CA HIS A 98 -1.60 -7.28 5.64
C HIS A 98 -1.62 -7.70 4.16
N ASP A 99 -1.09 -6.88 3.27
CA ASP A 99 -0.95 -7.20 1.84
C ASP A 99 0.16 -8.24 1.62
N GLU A 100 -0.19 -9.35 0.96
CA GLU A 100 0.72 -10.48 0.73
C GLU A 100 1.97 -10.08 -0.07
N GLN A 101 1.85 -9.15 -1.03
CA GLN A 101 2.97 -8.71 -1.85
C GLN A 101 4.00 -7.93 -1.02
N ILE A 102 3.55 -7.15 -0.05
CA ILE A 102 4.44 -6.41 0.86
C ILE A 102 5.06 -7.37 1.87
N LEU A 103 4.26 -8.27 2.48
CA LEU A 103 4.75 -9.24 3.46
C LEU A 103 5.81 -10.18 2.87
N THR A 104 5.55 -10.75 1.70
CA THR A 104 6.50 -11.67 1.05
C THR A 104 7.78 -11.01 0.57
N ALA A 105 7.77 -9.70 0.41
CA ALA A 105 8.92 -8.91 -0.03
C ALA A 105 9.73 -8.27 1.11
N ALA A 106 9.28 -8.43 2.35
CA ALA A 106 9.97 -7.90 3.52
C ALA A 106 11.28 -8.65 3.80
N ASP A 107 12.28 -7.93 4.30
CA ASP A 107 13.55 -8.54 4.74
C ASP A 107 13.39 -9.25 6.09
N TYR A 108 12.47 -8.75 6.91
CA TYR A 108 12.18 -9.27 8.25
C TYR A 108 10.70 -9.06 8.58
N LEU A 109 10.08 -10.06 9.15
CA LEU A 109 8.68 -10.07 9.53
C LEU A 109 8.54 -10.20 11.05
N VAL A 110 7.55 -9.52 11.60
CA VAL A 110 7.12 -9.66 12.99
C VAL A 110 5.61 -9.93 12.98
N ASP A 111 5.23 -11.15 13.35
CA ASP A 111 3.83 -11.56 13.45
C ASP A 111 3.31 -11.31 14.87
N MET A 112 2.28 -10.50 15.00
CA MET A 112 1.72 -10.06 16.28
C MET A 112 0.30 -10.59 16.46
N GLY A 113 0.01 -11.07 17.67
CA GLY A 113 -1.29 -11.61 18.00
C GLY A 113 -1.43 -12.05 19.47
N PRO A 114 -2.26 -13.08 19.75
CA PRO A 114 -3.13 -13.84 18.82
C PRO A 114 -4.42 -13.11 18.44
N GLY A 115 -4.75 -12.03 19.08
CA GLY A 115 -5.96 -11.24 18.85
C GLY A 115 -5.71 -9.75 19.01
N ALA A 116 -6.75 -8.96 19.15
CA ALA A 116 -6.71 -7.53 19.35
C ALA A 116 -6.99 -7.13 20.82
N GLY A 117 -6.68 -5.89 21.18
CA GLY A 117 -6.94 -5.32 22.50
C GLY A 117 -6.14 -6.01 23.60
N THR A 118 -6.79 -6.28 24.72
CA THR A 118 -6.17 -6.87 25.94
C THR A 118 -5.59 -8.29 25.73
N ASN A 119 -6.07 -9.00 24.71
CA ASN A 119 -5.64 -10.37 24.39
C ASN A 119 -4.61 -10.41 23.24
N GLY A 120 -4.20 -9.24 22.70
CA GLY A 120 -3.25 -9.12 21.62
C GLY A 120 -1.91 -8.54 22.05
N GLY A 121 -1.17 -8.01 21.08
CA GLY A 121 0.07 -7.26 21.33
C GLY A 121 1.28 -8.11 21.71
N ARG A 122 1.25 -9.43 21.47
CA ARG A 122 2.38 -10.33 21.67
C ARG A 122 3.04 -10.67 20.35
N ILE A 123 4.36 -10.82 20.35
CA ILE A 123 5.07 -11.38 19.22
C ILE A 123 4.84 -12.89 19.21
N LEU A 124 4.21 -13.41 18.17
CA LEU A 124 3.97 -14.85 17.97
C LEU A 124 5.12 -15.50 17.22
N ALA A 125 5.65 -14.80 16.22
CA ALA A 125 6.78 -15.22 15.43
C ALA A 125 7.53 -14.01 14.89
N GLN A 126 8.80 -14.15 14.64
CA GLN A 126 9.61 -13.12 13.97
C GLN A 126 10.77 -13.77 13.24
N GLY A 127 11.21 -13.16 12.14
CA GLY A 127 12.32 -13.66 11.33
C GLY A 127 12.17 -13.31 9.85
N SER A 128 12.99 -13.97 9.03
CA SER A 128 12.86 -13.95 7.57
C SER A 128 11.54 -14.60 7.12
N LEU A 129 11.14 -14.37 5.88
CA LEU A 129 9.95 -15.02 5.33
C LEU A 129 10.02 -16.56 5.48
N ALA A 130 11.18 -17.16 5.23
CA ALA A 130 11.34 -18.61 5.33
C ALA A 130 11.08 -19.12 6.77
N GLU A 131 11.62 -18.43 7.78
CA GLU A 131 11.40 -18.77 9.19
C GLU A 131 9.94 -18.62 9.61
N ILE A 132 9.25 -17.59 9.09
CA ILE A 132 7.82 -17.37 9.34
C ILE A 132 6.95 -18.48 8.70
N LEU A 133 7.27 -18.90 7.46
CA LEU A 133 6.53 -19.97 6.76
C LEU A 133 6.66 -21.34 7.44
N GLU A 134 7.76 -21.59 8.11
CA GLU A 134 8.02 -22.84 8.85
C GLU A 134 7.47 -22.81 10.28
N ASN A 135 7.19 -21.63 10.83
CA ASN A 135 6.76 -21.48 12.23
C ASN A 135 5.28 -21.83 12.39
N ALA A 136 5.00 -22.96 13.06
CA ALA A 136 3.65 -23.43 13.35
C ALA A 136 2.85 -22.50 14.30
N GLY A 137 3.51 -21.55 14.98
CA GLY A 137 2.86 -20.57 15.85
C GLY A 137 2.48 -19.26 15.13
N SER A 138 2.79 -19.14 13.83
CA SER A 138 2.52 -17.95 13.04
C SER A 138 1.25 -18.11 12.20
N PRO A 139 0.13 -17.44 12.54
CA PRO A 139 -1.04 -17.39 11.68
C PRO A 139 -0.74 -16.81 10.29
N THR A 140 0.14 -15.82 10.22
CA THR A 140 0.60 -15.23 8.97
C THR A 140 1.39 -16.25 8.14
N GLY A 141 2.27 -17.04 8.77
CA GLY A 141 3.01 -18.11 8.10
C GLY A 141 2.10 -19.23 7.57
N GLU A 142 1.09 -19.62 8.34
CA GLU A 142 0.08 -20.59 7.89
C GLU A 142 -0.69 -20.10 6.66
N TRP A 143 -1.05 -18.81 6.65
CA TRP A 143 -1.74 -18.18 5.53
C TRP A 143 -0.85 -18.09 4.29
N LEU A 144 0.33 -17.49 4.41
CA LEU A 144 1.26 -17.30 3.29
C LEU A 144 1.77 -18.63 2.69
N SER A 145 1.86 -19.68 3.51
CA SER A 145 2.25 -21.03 3.02
C SER A 145 1.10 -21.80 2.37
N GLY A 146 -0.13 -21.26 2.40
CA GLY A 146 -1.32 -21.96 1.92
C GLY A 146 -1.81 -23.12 2.81
N LYS A 147 -1.18 -23.34 3.97
CA LYS A 147 -1.63 -24.33 4.96
C LYS A 147 -3.01 -23.97 5.53
N ARG A 148 -3.29 -22.68 5.60
CA ARG A 148 -4.58 -22.12 5.98
C ARG A 148 -5.21 -21.43 4.78
N SER A 149 -6.38 -21.90 4.35
CA SER A 149 -7.18 -21.27 3.31
C SER A 149 -8.54 -20.87 3.86
N MET A 150 -9.16 -19.87 3.27
CA MET A 150 -10.57 -19.62 3.54
C MET A 150 -11.38 -20.85 3.17
N PRO A 151 -12.32 -21.30 4.03
CA PRO A 151 -13.23 -22.35 3.64
C PRO A 151 -13.95 -21.88 2.37
N ALA A 152 -13.91 -22.71 1.32
CA ALA A 152 -14.69 -22.44 0.13
C ALA A 152 -16.13 -22.18 0.56
N SER A 153 -16.65 -20.99 0.28
CA SER A 153 -18.07 -20.71 0.55
C SER A 153 -18.85 -21.74 -0.25
N GLY A 154 -19.49 -22.69 0.44
CA GLY A 154 -20.36 -23.65 -0.21
C GLY A 154 -21.31 -22.92 -1.15
N HIS A 155 -21.57 -23.45 -2.33
CA HIS A 155 -22.54 -22.89 -3.26
C HIS A 155 -23.83 -22.59 -2.50
N LYS A 156 -24.04 -21.32 -2.19
CA LYS A 156 -25.33 -20.88 -1.69
C LYS A 156 -26.31 -21.10 -2.84
N THR A 157 -27.36 -21.85 -2.61
CA THR A 157 -28.51 -21.92 -3.51
C THR A 157 -28.86 -20.51 -3.95
N ALA A 158 -29.03 -20.30 -5.24
CA ALA A 158 -29.36 -18.99 -5.77
C ALA A 158 -30.56 -18.44 -4.98
N PRO A 159 -30.46 -17.22 -4.39
CA PRO A 159 -31.56 -16.67 -3.62
C PRO A 159 -32.79 -16.49 -4.50
N ALA A 160 -33.95 -16.74 -3.93
CA ALA A 160 -35.24 -16.58 -4.61
C ALA A 160 -35.51 -15.12 -5.01
N GLU A 161 -34.93 -14.17 -4.27
CA GLU A 161 -35.05 -12.72 -4.51
C GLU A 161 -33.72 -12.12 -4.88
N ARG A 162 -33.74 -11.13 -5.77
CA ARG A 162 -32.55 -10.42 -6.24
C ARG A 162 -32.76 -8.93 -6.14
N LEU A 163 -31.75 -8.20 -5.71
CA LEU A 163 -31.71 -6.77 -5.86
C LEU A 163 -31.22 -6.40 -7.26
N VAL A 164 -32.03 -5.70 -8.02
CA VAL A 164 -31.67 -5.28 -9.38
C VAL A 164 -31.45 -3.75 -9.40
N LEU A 165 -30.25 -3.33 -9.71
CA LEU A 165 -29.91 -1.95 -10.01
C LEU A 165 -29.86 -1.80 -11.53
N THR A 166 -30.66 -0.89 -12.09
CA THR A 166 -30.72 -0.63 -13.53
C THR A 166 -30.41 0.82 -13.86
N GLY A 167 -29.76 1.06 -14.99
CA GLY A 167 -29.56 2.39 -15.53
C GLY A 167 -28.61 3.28 -14.72
N ALA A 168 -27.64 2.69 -14.03
CA ALA A 168 -26.63 3.48 -13.32
C ALA A 168 -25.70 4.17 -14.31
N ASP A 169 -25.74 5.52 -14.36
CA ASP A 169 -25.02 6.35 -15.32
C ASP A 169 -24.23 7.51 -14.69
N LYS A 170 -24.02 7.47 -13.37
CA LYS A 170 -23.31 8.52 -12.64
C LYS A 170 -21.78 8.33 -12.68
N HIS A 171 -21.03 9.43 -12.79
CA HIS A 171 -19.58 9.48 -12.89
C HIS A 171 -19.05 8.73 -14.13
N ASN A 172 -18.31 7.64 -13.96
CA ASN A 172 -17.76 6.81 -15.03
C ASN A 172 -18.64 5.59 -15.38
N LEU A 173 -19.83 5.48 -14.79
CA LEU A 173 -20.77 4.43 -15.12
C LEU A 173 -21.55 4.82 -16.40
N ASN A 174 -21.76 3.85 -17.28
CA ASN A 174 -22.50 4.04 -18.52
C ASN A 174 -23.60 2.99 -18.62
N ASN A 175 -24.80 3.35 -18.16
CA ASN A 175 -26.02 2.55 -18.20
C ASN A 175 -25.81 1.10 -17.66
N VAL A 176 -25.13 1.00 -16.53
CA VAL A 176 -24.79 -0.30 -15.91
C VAL A 176 -26.02 -0.92 -15.26
N THR A 177 -26.25 -2.20 -15.54
CA THR A 177 -27.22 -3.03 -14.81
C THR A 177 -26.51 -4.07 -13.98
N LEU A 178 -26.83 -4.15 -12.70
CA LEU A 178 -26.27 -5.10 -11.73
C LEU A 178 -27.38 -5.91 -11.06
N ASN A 179 -27.23 -7.21 -11.06
CA ASN A 179 -28.10 -8.14 -10.35
C ASN A 179 -27.34 -8.70 -9.14
N ILE A 180 -27.80 -8.38 -7.95
CA ILE A 180 -27.21 -8.87 -6.69
C ILE A 180 -28.08 -10.00 -6.17
N PRO A 181 -27.53 -11.22 -6.03
CA PRO A 181 -28.27 -12.37 -5.52
C PRO A 181 -28.58 -12.26 -4.05
#